data_4dfd62836e14697db732a3ff8c1956c4
#
_entry.id   4dfd62836e14697db732a3ff8c1956c4
#
_cell.length_a   1.000
_cell.length_b   1.000
_cell.length_c   1.000
_cell.angle_alpha   90.00
_cell.angle_beta   90.00
_cell.angle_gamma   90.00
#
_symmetry.space_group_name_H-M   'P 1'
#
loop_
_entity.id
_entity.type
_entity.pdbx_description
1 polymer ?
#
loop_
_entity_poly.entity_id
_entity_poly.type
_entity_poly.pdbx_seq_one_letter_code
_entity_poly.pdbx_strand_id
1 'polypeptide(L)'
;MKKTLLCLCLFSSAAYANQCKIIDTELAASYSEMKTYGSYNENNEEKYQSSEKRFKDALAKIEKLEGKFCTWEKAPEVGVGMLTSEDQKLQILVWDWQSGGTMHEYGSIWRYQLPNGTWKTEVNELSSFITRLVPLKLNGKPYYYIETSDIYSQCHHAIAAKFYQITEKGLEEANLIQGKKPTSNIEVSFIPYTNNDLPESNAYFDYDLKNNRFSFPLVHEFEDTCGNGKMTSERIYYRFDGKLFVKEKKAKK
;
A
#
# COMPACT_ATOMS: atom_id res chain seq x y z
N MET A 1 1.33 -47.72 -9.16
CA MET A 1 2.23 -46.64 -8.73
C MET A 1 1.61 -45.22 -8.82
N LYS A 2 0.31 -44.98 -8.49
CA LYS A 2 -0.35 -43.64 -8.57
C LYS A 2 -0.81 -43.05 -7.23
N LYS A 3 -0.61 -43.71 -6.11
CA LYS A 3 -1.11 -43.27 -4.79
C LYS A 3 -0.07 -42.52 -3.92
N THR A 4 1.25 -42.60 -4.26
CA THR A 4 2.30 -42.01 -3.42
C THR A 4 2.57 -40.51 -3.72
N LEU A 5 2.15 -39.99 -4.87
CA LEU A 5 2.40 -38.59 -5.26
C LEU A 5 1.44 -37.60 -4.58
N LEU A 6 0.24 -38.05 -4.19
CA LEU A 6 -0.78 -37.19 -3.55
C LEU A 6 -0.43 -36.82 -2.10
N CYS A 7 0.33 -37.67 -1.41
CA CYS A 7 0.71 -37.45 0.00
C CYS A 7 1.81 -36.40 0.18
N LEU A 8 2.75 -36.26 -0.77
CA LEU A 8 3.82 -35.27 -0.67
C LEU A 8 3.32 -33.81 -0.80
N CYS A 9 2.31 -33.57 -1.64
CA CYS A 9 1.75 -32.22 -1.80
C CYS A 9 0.97 -31.74 -0.58
N LEU A 10 0.36 -32.64 0.20
CA LEU A 10 -0.40 -32.29 1.40
C LEU A 10 0.51 -31.93 2.58
N PHE A 11 1.66 -32.58 2.73
CA PHE A 11 2.64 -32.26 3.79
C PHE A 11 3.32 -30.91 3.58
N SER A 12 3.58 -30.51 2.34
CA SER A 12 4.20 -29.21 2.05
C SER A 12 3.26 -28.03 2.34
N SER A 13 1.95 -28.17 2.07
CA SER A 13 0.97 -27.13 2.32
C SER A 13 0.70 -26.88 3.81
N ALA A 14 0.68 -27.92 4.62
CA ALA A 14 0.47 -27.82 6.06
C ALA A 14 1.70 -27.18 6.77
N ALA A 15 2.91 -27.55 6.36
CA ALA A 15 4.14 -26.94 6.88
C ALA A 15 4.22 -25.45 6.56
N TYR A 16 3.87 -25.07 5.33
CA TYR A 16 3.83 -23.66 4.91
C TYR A 16 2.80 -22.83 5.69
N ALA A 17 1.58 -23.35 5.86
CA ALA A 17 0.54 -22.70 6.63
C ALA A 17 0.95 -22.49 8.10
N ASN A 18 1.65 -23.45 8.69
CA ASN A 18 2.18 -23.33 10.05
C ASN A 18 3.27 -22.26 10.15
N GLN A 19 4.16 -22.17 9.16
CA GLN A 19 5.19 -21.14 9.09
C GLN A 19 4.58 -19.73 9.00
N CYS A 20 3.56 -19.52 8.14
CA CYS A 20 2.81 -18.27 8.07
C CYS A 20 2.22 -17.86 9.43
N LYS A 21 1.60 -18.81 10.14
CA LYS A 21 0.98 -18.55 11.45
C LYS A 21 2.01 -18.18 12.53
N ILE A 22 3.19 -18.79 12.50
CA ILE A 22 4.28 -18.43 13.42
C ILE A 22 4.74 -17.00 13.15
N ILE A 23 5.02 -16.65 11.89
CA ILE A 23 5.46 -15.31 11.49
C ILE A 23 4.40 -14.27 11.84
N ASP A 24 3.11 -14.53 11.58
CA ASP A 24 2.01 -13.64 11.91
C ASP A 24 1.95 -13.34 13.42
N THR A 25 2.16 -14.36 14.24
CA THR A 25 2.20 -14.21 15.71
C THR A 25 3.39 -13.37 16.17
N GLU A 26 4.57 -13.59 15.57
CA GLU A 26 5.78 -12.83 15.90
C GLU A 26 5.66 -11.36 15.46
N LEU A 27 5.13 -11.11 14.25
CA LEU A 27 4.84 -9.75 13.77
C LEU A 27 3.89 -9.02 14.70
N ALA A 28 2.76 -9.64 15.03
CA ALA A 28 1.75 -9.03 15.89
C ALA A 28 2.31 -8.70 17.28
N ALA A 29 3.03 -9.63 17.90
CA ALA A 29 3.59 -9.43 19.23
C ALA A 29 4.64 -8.31 19.25
N SER A 30 5.59 -8.32 18.31
CA SER A 30 6.64 -7.33 18.25
C SER A 30 6.11 -5.95 17.84
N TYR A 31 5.17 -5.86 16.91
CA TYR A 31 4.57 -4.60 16.50
C TYR A 31 3.70 -3.97 17.61
N SER A 32 2.95 -4.78 18.34
CA SER A 32 2.19 -4.29 19.50
C SER A 32 3.09 -3.64 20.56
N GLU A 33 4.28 -4.21 20.80
CA GLU A 33 5.26 -3.62 21.70
C GLU A 33 5.90 -2.35 21.10
N MET A 34 6.22 -2.34 19.80
CA MET A 34 6.69 -1.12 19.12
C MET A 34 5.70 0.03 19.30
N LYS A 35 4.39 -0.23 19.11
CA LYS A 35 3.35 0.78 19.36
C LYS A 35 3.33 1.26 20.80
N THR A 36 3.48 0.36 21.77
CA THR A 36 3.47 0.72 23.19
C THR A 36 4.65 1.60 23.57
N TYR A 37 5.84 1.28 23.07
CA TYR A 37 7.09 1.94 23.49
C TYR A 37 7.61 2.98 22.51
N GLY A 38 6.96 3.15 21.34
CA GLY A 38 7.31 4.12 20.33
C GLY A 38 7.05 5.57 20.76
N SER A 39 7.52 6.50 19.95
CA SER A 39 7.51 7.95 20.22
C SER A 39 6.11 8.55 20.43
N TYR A 40 5.07 7.89 19.93
CA TYR A 40 3.68 8.36 20.07
C TYR A 40 3.04 7.99 21.41
N ASN A 41 3.66 7.09 22.21
CA ASN A 41 3.11 6.55 23.45
C ASN A 41 4.11 6.69 24.60
N GLU A 42 4.62 5.58 25.15
CA GLU A 42 5.49 5.60 26.33
C GLU A 42 6.89 6.17 26.07
N ASN A 43 7.31 6.24 24.81
CA ASN A 43 8.61 6.74 24.36
C ASN A 43 9.79 6.12 25.15
N ASN A 44 9.83 4.78 25.17
CA ASN A 44 10.88 4.01 25.81
C ASN A 44 11.82 3.43 24.76
N GLU A 45 12.93 4.11 24.50
CA GLU A 45 13.87 3.82 23.41
C GLU A 45 14.43 2.39 23.48
N GLU A 46 14.86 1.91 24.66
CA GLU A 46 15.46 0.57 24.79
C GLU A 46 14.45 -0.54 24.46
N LYS A 47 13.24 -0.43 24.98
CA LYS A 47 12.17 -1.39 24.69
C LYS A 47 11.70 -1.31 23.24
N TYR A 48 11.62 -0.10 22.69
CA TYR A 48 11.29 0.11 21.29
C TYR A 48 12.31 -0.57 20.37
N GLN A 49 13.60 -0.32 20.54
CA GLN A 49 14.68 -0.93 19.72
C GLN A 49 14.68 -2.47 19.84
N SER A 50 14.42 -3.01 21.03
CA SER A 50 14.31 -4.45 21.22
C SER A 50 13.11 -5.03 20.45
N SER A 51 11.96 -4.37 20.48
CA SER A 51 10.77 -4.82 19.75
C SER A 51 10.90 -4.62 18.23
N GLU A 52 11.49 -3.51 17.79
CA GLU A 52 11.81 -3.23 16.38
C GLU A 52 12.73 -4.31 15.79
N LYS A 53 13.78 -4.69 16.53
CA LYS A 53 14.66 -5.79 16.10
C LYS A 53 13.90 -7.08 15.89
N ARG A 54 13.02 -7.48 16.82
CA ARG A 54 12.21 -8.70 16.69
C ARG A 54 11.22 -8.58 15.51
N PHE A 55 10.67 -7.42 15.28
CA PHE A 55 9.80 -7.15 14.14
C PHE A 55 10.57 -7.31 12.82
N LYS A 56 11.77 -6.73 12.70
CA LYS A 56 12.66 -6.90 11.54
C LYS A 56 13.06 -8.35 11.34
N ASP A 57 13.36 -9.08 12.41
CA ASP A 57 13.67 -10.53 12.35
C ASP A 57 12.45 -11.34 11.81
N ALA A 58 11.23 -10.95 12.15
CA ALA A 58 10.02 -11.58 11.61
C ALA A 58 9.78 -11.21 10.14
N LEU A 59 10.02 -9.95 9.74
CA LEU A 59 9.98 -9.53 8.33
C LEU A 59 10.98 -10.31 7.47
N ALA A 60 12.21 -10.51 7.95
CA ALA A 60 13.24 -11.30 7.25
C ALA A 60 12.83 -12.77 7.04
N LYS A 61 11.92 -13.32 7.85
CA LYS A 61 11.34 -14.64 7.60
C LYS A 61 10.35 -14.63 6.43
N ILE A 62 9.63 -13.53 6.23
CA ILE A 62 8.71 -13.36 5.07
C ILE A 62 9.49 -13.37 3.77
N GLU A 63 10.67 -12.74 3.72
CA GLU A 63 11.53 -12.72 2.53
C GLU A 63 11.94 -14.13 2.09
N LYS A 64 12.11 -15.03 3.08
CA LYS A 64 12.53 -16.42 2.84
C LYS A 64 11.38 -17.38 2.55
N LEU A 65 10.12 -16.89 2.62
CA LEU A 65 8.98 -17.73 2.29
C LEU A 65 8.97 -18.08 0.81
N GLU A 66 9.01 -19.36 0.50
CA GLU A 66 8.82 -19.87 -0.85
C GLU A 66 7.34 -20.20 -1.07
N GLY A 67 6.74 -19.73 -2.16
CA GLY A 67 5.40 -20.09 -2.57
C GLY A 67 4.34 -18.99 -2.36
N LYS A 68 3.08 -19.40 -2.15
CA LYS A 68 1.89 -18.56 -2.14
C LYS A 68 1.89 -17.52 -1.00
N PHE A 69 0.88 -16.66 -0.98
CA PHE A 69 0.66 -15.73 0.12
C PHE A 69 0.34 -16.44 1.43
N CYS A 70 0.78 -15.82 2.53
CA CYS A 70 0.27 -16.13 3.84
C CYS A 70 -1.10 -15.47 4.05
N THR A 71 -1.95 -16.13 4.81
CA THR A 71 -3.10 -15.48 5.44
C THR A 71 -2.63 -14.90 6.76
N TRP A 72 -2.78 -13.61 6.93
CA TRP A 72 -2.41 -12.87 8.12
C TRP A 72 -3.67 -12.56 8.92
N GLU A 73 -3.72 -12.95 10.18
CA GLU A 73 -4.89 -12.74 11.06
C GLU A 73 -4.56 -11.77 12.19
N LYS A 74 -3.40 -11.95 12.85
CA LYS A 74 -3.01 -11.21 14.05
C LYS A 74 -2.32 -9.88 13.75
N ALA A 75 -1.45 -9.83 12.74
CA ALA A 75 -0.73 -8.62 12.38
C ALA A 75 -1.70 -7.46 12.00
N PRO A 76 -2.80 -7.67 11.26
CA PRO A 76 -3.80 -6.64 11.03
C PRO A 76 -4.51 -6.14 12.29
N GLU A 77 -4.76 -7.00 13.28
CA GLU A 77 -5.42 -6.63 14.53
C GLU A 77 -4.62 -5.60 15.35
N VAL A 78 -3.30 -5.60 15.20
CA VAL A 78 -2.42 -4.64 15.88
C VAL A 78 -2.08 -3.41 15.04
N GLY A 79 -2.51 -3.36 13.77
CA GLY A 79 -2.36 -2.21 12.90
C GLY A 79 -1.28 -2.34 11.81
N VAL A 80 -0.74 -3.54 11.57
CA VAL A 80 0.01 -3.81 10.34
C VAL A 80 -1.00 -3.91 9.20
N GLY A 81 -0.98 -2.96 8.28
CA GLY A 81 -1.85 -2.98 7.11
C GLY A 81 -1.52 -4.16 6.20
N MET A 82 -2.54 -4.82 5.66
CA MET A 82 -2.36 -5.91 4.73
C MET A 82 -3.34 -5.80 3.56
N LEU A 83 -2.80 -5.81 2.35
CA LEU A 83 -3.57 -5.78 1.13
C LEU A 83 -3.16 -6.96 0.24
N THR A 84 -4.14 -7.66 -0.28
CA THR A 84 -3.92 -8.73 -1.26
C THR A 84 -4.78 -8.44 -2.48
N SER A 85 -4.18 -8.48 -3.67
CA SER A 85 -4.92 -8.29 -4.91
C SER A 85 -5.91 -9.44 -5.13
N GLU A 86 -7.07 -9.15 -5.74
CA GLU A 86 -8.12 -10.16 -6.02
C GLU A 86 -7.60 -11.31 -6.90
N ASP A 87 -6.64 -11.04 -7.79
CA ASP A 87 -5.99 -12.04 -8.63
C ASP A 87 -4.92 -12.87 -7.88
N GLN A 88 -4.70 -12.58 -6.59
CA GLN A 88 -3.74 -13.23 -5.71
C GLN A 88 -2.30 -13.26 -6.26
N LYS A 89 -1.88 -12.22 -6.97
CA LYS A 89 -0.53 -12.10 -7.53
C LYS A 89 0.32 -11.02 -6.86
N LEU A 90 -0.29 -10.14 -6.08
CA LEU A 90 0.39 -9.10 -5.32
C LEU A 90 -0.19 -9.03 -3.91
N GLN A 91 0.67 -9.11 -2.91
CA GLN A 91 0.37 -8.89 -1.51
C GLN A 91 1.32 -7.85 -0.94
N ILE A 92 0.78 -6.91 -0.17
CA ILE A 92 1.54 -5.84 0.45
C ILE A 92 1.23 -5.85 1.95
N LEU A 93 2.29 -5.85 2.77
CA LEU A 93 2.22 -5.49 4.18
C LEU A 93 2.78 -4.09 4.31
N VAL A 94 2.15 -3.26 5.13
CA VAL A 94 2.59 -1.89 5.41
C VAL A 94 2.44 -1.60 6.90
N TRP A 95 3.39 -0.87 7.47
CA TRP A 95 3.40 -0.52 8.89
C TRP A 95 3.96 0.88 9.11
N ASP A 96 3.62 1.47 10.25
CA ASP A 96 4.24 2.68 10.77
C ASP A 96 5.37 2.26 11.71
N TRP A 97 6.56 2.85 11.56
CA TRP A 97 7.70 2.54 12.42
C TRP A 97 7.51 3.02 13.87
N GLN A 98 6.54 3.88 14.14
CA GLN A 98 6.27 4.45 15.48
C GLN A 98 7.45 5.25 16.05
N SER A 99 8.37 5.71 15.19
CA SER A 99 9.62 6.40 15.54
C SER A 99 9.55 7.91 15.32
N GLY A 100 8.59 8.39 14.53
CA GLY A 100 8.43 9.80 14.21
C GLY A 100 7.79 10.62 15.33
N GLY A 101 7.68 11.92 15.09
CA GLY A 101 6.86 12.82 15.90
C GLY A 101 5.57 13.18 15.17
N THR A 102 5.49 14.39 14.62
CA THR A 102 4.37 14.81 13.75
C THR A 102 4.50 14.30 12.31
N MET A 103 5.66 13.80 11.93
CA MET A 103 5.93 13.09 10.69
C MET A 103 5.92 11.58 10.96
N HIS A 104 5.19 10.84 10.13
CA HIS A 104 5.13 9.40 10.21
C HIS A 104 6.10 8.76 9.21
N GLU A 105 6.78 7.71 9.65
CA GLU A 105 7.66 6.90 8.81
C GLU A 105 7.04 5.52 8.61
N TYR A 106 6.94 5.10 7.36
CA TYR A 106 6.30 3.84 7.01
C TYR A 106 7.29 2.88 6.35
N GLY A 107 7.10 1.59 6.60
CA GLY A 107 7.76 0.52 5.89
C GLY A 107 6.77 -0.39 5.18
N SER A 108 7.21 -1.14 4.18
CA SER A 108 6.37 -2.11 3.49
C SER A 108 7.15 -3.32 2.98
N ILE A 109 6.46 -4.45 2.87
CA ILE A 109 6.90 -5.63 2.14
C ILE A 109 5.94 -5.89 1.01
N TRP A 110 6.48 -6.08 -0.20
CA TRP A 110 5.75 -6.39 -1.40
C TRP A 110 6.11 -7.79 -1.86
N ARG A 111 5.13 -8.69 -1.88
CA ARG A 111 5.30 -10.05 -2.42
C ARG A 111 4.45 -10.19 -3.67
N TYR A 112 5.07 -10.64 -4.75
CA TYR A 112 4.38 -10.76 -6.03
C TYR A 112 4.88 -11.95 -6.85
N GLN A 113 3.99 -12.45 -7.73
CA GLN A 113 4.28 -13.56 -8.61
C GLN A 113 4.65 -13.06 -10.00
N LEU A 114 5.87 -13.37 -10.44
CA LEU A 114 6.32 -13.10 -11.81
C LEU A 114 5.51 -13.91 -12.83
N PRO A 115 5.49 -13.51 -14.12
CA PRO A 115 4.81 -14.24 -15.20
C PRO A 115 5.23 -15.71 -15.31
N ASN A 116 6.48 -16.04 -15.00
CA ASN A 116 7.00 -17.40 -14.99
C ASN A 116 6.57 -18.24 -13.75
N GLY A 117 5.76 -17.66 -12.86
CA GLY A 117 5.26 -18.31 -11.65
C GLY A 117 6.16 -18.17 -10.42
N THR A 118 7.38 -17.63 -10.55
CA THR A 118 8.31 -17.41 -9.43
C THR A 118 7.80 -16.28 -8.53
N TRP A 119 7.90 -16.47 -7.22
CA TRP A 119 7.58 -15.44 -6.23
C TRP A 119 8.80 -14.58 -5.92
N LYS A 120 8.58 -13.29 -5.83
CA LYS A 120 9.55 -12.32 -5.33
C LYS A 120 9.03 -11.60 -4.10
N THR A 121 9.95 -11.18 -3.25
CA THR A 121 9.67 -10.34 -2.09
C THR A 121 10.64 -9.16 -2.11
N GLU A 122 10.11 -7.95 -1.92
CA GLU A 122 10.87 -6.73 -1.83
C GLU A 122 10.50 -6.00 -0.53
N VAL A 123 11.50 -5.59 0.23
CA VAL A 123 11.33 -4.81 1.46
C VAL A 123 11.66 -3.35 1.16
N ASN A 124 10.81 -2.47 1.61
CA ASN A 124 11.01 -1.04 1.53
C ASN A 124 10.88 -0.44 2.93
N GLU A 125 11.99 -0.08 3.54
CA GLU A 125 12.03 0.48 4.90
C GLU A 125 11.48 1.90 4.98
N LEU A 126 11.48 2.64 3.85
CA LEU A 126 10.88 3.96 3.73
C LEU A 126 9.86 3.94 2.58
N SER A 127 8.61 3.96 2.92
CA SER A 127 7.51 3.91 1.95
C SER A 127 6.38 4.86 2.36
N SER A 128 5.41 5.04 1.46
CA SER A 128 4.12 5.62 1.83
C SER A 128 3.24 4.59 2.51
N PHE A 129 2.29 5.01 3.35
CA PHE A 129 1.25 4.11 3.85
C PHE A 129 0.28 3.75 2.73
N ILE A 130 0.20 2.46 2.42
CA ILE A 130 -0.62 1.96 1.32
C ILE A 130 -2.02 1.68 1.84
N THR A 131 -3.01 2.37 1.29
CA THR A 131 -4.41 2.34 1.75
C THR A 131 -5.30 1.46 0.89
N ARG A 132 -4.94 1.27 -0.40
CA ARG A 132 -5.76 0.50 -1.35
C ARG A 132 -4.92 -0.16 -2.42
N LEU A 133 -5.32 -1.35 -2.83
CA LEU A 133 -4.73 -2.14 -3.91
C LEU A 133 -5.85 -2.70 -4.79
N VAL A 134 -5.83 -2.35 -6.08
CA VAL A 134 -6.85 -2.78 -7.06
C VAL A 134 -6.17 -3.38 -8.29
N PRO A 135 -6.39 -4.66 -8.60
CA PRO A 135 -5.93 -5.23 -9.86
C PRO A 135 -6.77 -4.69 -11.02
N LEU A 136 -6.12 -4.33 -12.11
CA LEU A 136 -6.73 -3.78 -13.31
C LEU A 136 -6.40 -4.63 -14.52
N LYS A 137 -7.32 -4.67 -15.47
CA LYS A 137 -7.09 -5.26 -16.80
C LYS A 137 -7.33 -4.19 -17.87
N LEU A 138 -6.26 -3.58 -18.37
CA LEU A 138 -6.31 -2.55 -19.41
C LEU A 138 -5.78 -3.13 -20.73
N ASN A 139 -6.59 -3.15 -21.78
CA ASN A 139 -6.26 -3.75 -23.09
C ASN A 139 -5.74 -5.20 -22.97
N GLY A 140 -6.33 -5.98 -22.06
CA GLY A 140 -5.94 -7.37 -21.82
C GLY A 140 -4.68 -7.56 -20.96
N LYS A 141 -3.93 -6.50 -20.64
CA LYS A 141 -2.73 -6.54 -19.79
C LYS A 141 -3.08 -6.29 -18.33
N PRO A 142 -2.45 -7.01 -17.39
CA PRO A 142 -2.64 -6.79 -15.95
C PRO A 142 -1.83 -5.58 -15.49
N TYR A 143 -2.45 -4.77 -14.62
CA TYR A 143 -1.84 -3.67 -13.88
C TYR A 143 -2.35 -3.66 -12.46
N TYR A 144 -1.72 -2.87 -11.60
CA TYR A 144 -2.14 -2.65 -10.22
C TYR A 144 -2.23 -1.16 -9.96
N TYR A 145 -3.40 -0.72 -9.51
CA TYR A 145 -3.64 0.62 -9.03
C TYR A 145 -3.50 0.62 -7.51
N ILE A 146 -2.70 1.51 -7.00
CA ILE A 146 -2.36 1.60 -5.58
C ILE A 146 -2.60 3.02 -5.10
N GLU A 147 -3.30 3.15 -3.98
CA GLU A 147 -3.47 4.42 -3.28
C GLU A 147 -2.56 4.46 -2.07
N THR A 148 -1.97 5.63 -1.81
CA THR A 148 -1.12 5.87 -0.66
C THR A 148 -1.55 7.11 0.10
N SER A 149 -1.18 7.16 1.38
CA SER A 149 -1.36 8.31 2.24
C SER A 149 -0.08 8.55 3.05
N ASP A 150 0.33 9.81 3.16
CA ASP A 150 1.53 10.22 3.85
C ASP A 150 1.25 11.38 4.80
N ILE A 151 1.88 11.36 5.97
CA ILE A 151 1.83 12.41 6.99
C ILE A 151 3.23 12.98 7.14
N TYR A 152 3.49 14.11 6.51
CA TYR A 152 4.80 14.79 6.58
C TYR A 152 4.90 15.75 7.75
N SER A 153 3.78 16.30 8.20
CA SER A 153 3.67 17.15 9.38
C SER A 153 2.21 17.36 9.76
N GLN A 154 1.96 18.09 10.86
CA GLN A 154 0.60 18.53 11.22
C GLN A 154 -0.07 19.38 10.14
N CYS A 155 0.72 20.07 9.32
CA CYS A 155 0.26 20.94 8.25
C CYS A 155 0.31 20.33 6.85
N HIS A 156 0.96 19.18 6.68
CA HIS A 156 1.25 18.63 5.36
C HIS A 156 0.96 17.13 5.32
N HIS A 157 -0.16 16.79 4.73
CA HIS A 157 -0.51 15.44 4.34
C HIS A 157 -0.51 15.32 2.82
N ALA A 158 -0.29 14.12 2.32
CA ALA A 158 -0.43 13.81 0.90
C ALA A 158 -1.19 12.50 0.70
N ILE A 159 -1.88 12.43 -0.41
CA ILE A 159 -2.45 11.19 -0.96
C ILE A 159 -1.95 11.01 -2.38
N ALA A 160 -1.70 9.78 -2.79
CA ALA A 160 -1.28 9.52 -4.16
C ALA A 160 -1.97 8.29 -4.75
N ALA A 161 -2.11 8.30 -6.09
CA ALA A 161 -2.47 7.15 -6.89
C ALA A 161 -1.29 6.75 -7.77
N LYS A 162 -0.90 5.48 -7.72
CA LYS A 162 0.25 4.93 -8.44
C LYS A 162 -0.18 3.71 -9.25
N PHE A 163 0.43 3.56 -10.43
CA PHE A 163 0.21 2.39 -11.29
C PHE A 163 1.47 1.55 -11.42
N TYR A 164 1.29 0.23 -11.28
CA TYR A 164 2.36 -0.76 -11.40
C TYR A 164 1.99 -1.88 -12.36
N GLN A 165 3.00 -2.55 -12.87
CA GLN A 165 2.89 -3.78 -13.67
C GLN A 165 3.91 -4.81 -13.18
N ILE A 166 3.51 -6.06 -13.04
CA ILE A 166 4.45 -7.16 -12.84
C ILE A 166 4.95 -7.63 -14.21
N THR A 167 6.26 -7.53 -14.41
CA THR A 167 6.97 -7.93 -15.63
C THR A 167 7.93 -9.10 -15.32
N GLU A 168 8.62 -9.62 -16.32
CA GLU A 168 9.69 -10.61 -16.11
C GLU A 168 10.85 -10.07 -15.25
N LYS A 169 11.03 -8.76 -15.19
CA LYS A 169 12.10 -8.12 -14.41
C LYS A 169 11.70 -7.91 -12.95
N GLY A 170 10.40 -7.73 -12.69
CA GLY A 170 9.89 -7.43 -11.36
C GLY A 170 8.62 -6.58 -11.39
N LEU A 171 8.33 -5.96 -10.27
CA LEU A 171 7.27 -4.98 -10.15
C LEU A 171 7.80 -3.62 -10.62
N GLU A 172 7.26 -3.10 -11.71
CA GLU A 172 7.71 -1.86 -12.35
C GLU A 172 6.59 -0.82 -12.36
N GLU A 173 6.95 0.45 -12.21
CA GLU A 173 5.99 1.55 -12.39
C GLU A 173 5.48 1.61 -13.82
N ALA A 174 4.18 1.79 -13.98
CA ALA A 174 3.51 1.86 -15.27
C ALA A 174 3.08 3.31 -15.59
N ASN A 175 3.71 3.93 -16.56
CA ASN A 175 3.44 5.30 -16.98
C ASN A 175 2.11 5.38 -17.77
N LEU A 176 0.99 5.32 -17.03
CA LEU A 176 -0.37 5.27 -17.59
C LEU A 176 -1.13 6.60 -17.51
N ILE A 177 -0.59 7.63 -16.87
CA ILE A 177 -1.30 8.90 -16.67
C ILE A 177 -0.77 9.94 -17.66
N GLN A 178 -1.67 10.63 -18.35
CA GLN A 178 -1.33 11.71 -19.25
C GLN A 178 -0.83 12.94 -18.49
N GLY A 179 0.38 13.39 -18.83
CA GLY A 179 1.01 14.63 -18.40
C GLY A 179 1.78 15.26 -19.56
N LYS A 180 2.70 16.18 -19.29
CA LYS A 180 3.69 16.65 -20.31
C LYS A 180 4.51 15.48 -20.86
N LYS A 181 4.86 14.55 -20.01
CA LYS A 181 5.30 13.18 -20.30
C LYS A 181 4.38 12.25 -19.52
N PRO A 182 4.10 11.04 -20.02
CA PRO A 182 3.35 10.06 -19.24
C PRO A 182 4.04 9.78 -17.92
N THR A 183 3.25 9.66 -16.83
CA THR A 183 3.73 9.35 -15.47
C THR A 183 2.99 8.15 -14.89
N SER A 184 3.59 7.53 -13.89
CA SER A 184 3.01 6.42 -13.14
C SER A 184 2.16 6.87 -11.95
N ASN A 185 2.29 8.13 -11.50
CA ASN A 185 1.63 8.62 -10.30
C ASN A 185 1.00 10.00 -10.45
N ILE A 186 0.03 10.26 -9.58
CA ILE A 186 -0.47 11.59 -9.22
C ILE A 186 -0.46 11.67 -7.70
N GLU A 187 0.12 12.74 -7.17
CA GLU A 187 0.11 13.07 -5.76
C GLU A 187 -0.62 14.39 -5.53
N VAL A 188 -1.34 14.46 -4.41
CA VAL A 188 -2.09 15.63 -3.98
C VAL A 188 -1.74 15.94 -2.54
N SER A 189 -1.09 17.08 -2.32
CA SER A 189 -0.73 17.59 -0.99
C SER A 189 -1.77 18.56 -0.48
N PHE A 190 -2.09 18.52 0.82
CA PHE A 190 -3.13 19.34 1.43
C PHE A 190 -2.89 19.55 2.93
N ILE A 191 -3.65 20.49 3.49
CA ILE A 191 -3.68 20.79 4.92
C ILE A 191 -4.80 19.98 5.58
N PRO A 192 -4.51 19.02 6.47
CA PRO A 192 -5.50 18.05 6.96
C PRO A 192 -6.67 18.66 7.74
N TYR A 193 -6.43 19.69 8.56
CA TYR A 193 -7.49 20.29 9.35
C TYR A 193 -8.52 21.09 8.52
N THR A 194 -8.23 21.36 7.24
CA THR A 194 -9.19 22.01 6.34
C THR A 194 -10.25 21.05 5.78
N ASN A 195 -10.15 19.76 6.10
CA ASN A 195 -11.02 18.72 5.55
C ASN A 195 -12.21 18.36 6.46
N ASN A 196 -12.31 18.98 7.64
CA ASN A 196 -13.33 18.63 8.65
C ASN A 196 -14.78 18.76 8.13
N ASP A 197 -15.00 19.59 7.11
CA ASP A 197 -16.31 19.81 6.49
C ASP A 197 -16.56 18.92 5.26
N LEU A 198 -15.60 18.10 4.87
CA LEU A 198 -15.75 17.22 3.70
C LEU A 198 -16.29 15.85 4.14
N PRO A 199 -17.24 15.27 3.40
CA PRO A 199 -17.57 13.86 3.58
C PRO A 199 -16.30 12.99 3.45
N GLU A 200 -16.13 12.02 4.34
CA GLU A 200 -14.96 11.15 4.37
C GLU A 200 -14.66 10.50 2.99
N SER A 201 -15.74 10.14 2.26
CA SER A 201 -15.65 9.62 0.90
C SER A 201 -15.03 10.60 -0.12
N ASN A 202 -14.98 11.90 0.17
CA ASN A 202 -14.44 12.92 -0.74
C ASN A 202 -12.95 13.22 -0.48
N ALA A 203 -12.41 12.79 0.65
CA ALA A 203 -11.04 13.11 1.07
C ALA A 203 -9.96 12.30 0.36
N TYR A 204 -10.33 11.25 -0.42
CA TYR A 204 -9.39 10.29 -0.98
C TYR A 204 -9.58 10.12 -2.49
N PHE A 205 -8.68 9.36 -3.09
CA PHE A 205 -8.87 8.86 -4.44
C PHE A 205 -10.10 7.94 -4.51
N ASP A 206 -10.71 7.86 -5.67
CA ASP A 206 -11.79 6.92 -5.99
C ASP A 206 -11.56 6.32 -7.36
N TYR A 207 -11.61 4.99 -7.46
CA TYR A 207 -11.44 4.26 -8.71
C TYR A 207 -12.73 3.50 -9.09
N ASP A 208 -13.32 3.91 -10.21
CA ASP A 208 -14.47 3.25 -10.85
C ASP A 208 -13.98 2.18 -11.84
N LEU A 209 -13.96 0.92 -11.38
CA LEU A 209 -13.54 -0.23 -12.17
C LEU A 209 -14.38 -0.41 -13.46
N LYS A 210 -15.68 -0.12 -13.40
CA LYS A 210 -16.60 -0.33 -14.53
C LYS A 210 -16.27 0.58 -15.72
N ASN A 211 -15.86 1.81 -15.41
CA ASN A 211 -15.59 2.83 -16.42
C ASN A 211 -14.09 3.06 -16.67
N ASN A 212 -13.21 2.31 -15.98
CA ASN A 212 -11.76 2.55 -15.97
C ASN A 212 -11.46 4.04 -15.76
N ARG A 213 -11.93 4.56 -14.64
CA ARG A 213 -11.89 5.98 -14.32
C ARG A 213 -11.48 6.15 -12.87
N PHE A 214 -10.59 7.08 -12.60
CA PHE A 214 -10.31 7.49 -11.24
C PHE A 214 -10.52 8.98 -11.05
N SER A 215 -10.70 9.38 -9.80
CA SER A 215 -10.86 10.78 -9.43
C SER A 215 -10.20 11.07 -8.09
N PHE A 216 -9.91 12.34 -7.86
CA PHE A 216 -9.34 12.83 -6.61
C PHE A 216 -9.83 14.26 -6.34
N PRO A 217 -9.81 14.72 -5.07
CA PRO A 217 -10.28 16.05 -4.72
C PRO A 217 -9.41 17.14 -5.38
N LEU A 218 -10.05 18.20 -5.79
CA LEU A 218 -9.35 19.41 -6.21
C LEU A 218 -8.83 20.13 -4.97
N VAL A 219 -7.56 20.51 -4.99
CA VAL A 219 -6.93 21.33 -3.96
C VAL A 219 -6.74 22.74 -4.50
N HIS A 220 -7.23 23.74 -3.79
CA HIS A 220 -6.99 25.16 -4.08
C HIS A 220 -5.86 25.69 -3.20
N GLU A 221 -5.13 26.66 -3.73
CA GLU A 221 -4.20 27.46 -2.91
C GLU A 221 -4.94 28.03 -1.71
N PHE A 222 -4.30 27.99 -0.57
CA PHE A 222 -4.83 28.47 0.69
C PHE A 222 -3.75 29.27 1.40
N GLU A 223 -4.03 30.54 1.65
CA GLU A 223 -3.11 31.43 2.35
C GLU A 223 -3.13 31.12 3.85
N ASP A 224 -2.16 30.33 4.28
CA ASP A 224 -1.94 30.06 5.69
C ASP A 224 -0.42 29.83 5.95
N THR A 225 -0.06 29.69 7.21
CA THR A 225 1.34 29.48 7.64
C THR A 225 1.92 28.14 7.19
N CYS A 226 1.08 27.19 6.78
CA CYS A 226 1.49 25.85 6.34
C CYS A 226 1.91 25.79 4.87
N GLY A 227 1.51 26.76 4.04
CA GLY A 227 1.92 26.84 2.63
C GLY A 227 1.36 25.75 1.70
N ASN A 228 0.44 24.90 2.18
CA ASN A 228 -0.22 23.85 1.41
C ASN A 228 -1.66 24.28 1.04
N GLY A 229 -2.29 23.49 0.19
CA GLY A 229 -3.64 23.83 -0.28
C GLY A 229 -4.75 23.28 0.60
N LYS A 230 -5.95 23.83 0.39
CA LYS A 230 -7.21 23.35 0.98
C LYS A 230 -7.90 22.39 0.03
N MET A 231 -8.26 21.20 0.50
CA MET A 231 -9.10 20.26 -0.23
C MET A 231 -10.52 20.80 -0.41
N THR A 232 -11.15 20.47 -1.53
CA THR A 232 -12.53 20.88 -1.84
C THR A 232 -13.40 19.66 -2.15
N SER A 233 -14.72 19.85 -2.18
CA SER A 233 -15.66 18.83 -2.64
C SER A 233 -15.65 18.61 -4.15
N GLU A 234 -15.01 19.52 -4.91
CA GLU A 234 -14.83 19.34 -6.35
C GLU A 234 -13.79 18.25 -6.63
N ARG A 235 -14.01 17.49 -7.69
CA ARG A 235 -13.10 16.39 -8.08
C ARG A 235 -12.54 16.56 -9.48
N ILE A 236 -11.30 16.12 -9.65
CA ILE A 236 -10.63 15.98 -10.93
C ILE A 236 -10.78 14.51 -11.35
N TYR A 237 -11.15 14.29 -12.61
CA TYR A 237 -11.44 12.99 -13.16
C TYR A 237 -10.47 12.65 -14.27
N TYR A 238 -10.02 11.40 -14.27
CA TYR A 238 -9.21 10.80 -15.32
C TYR A 238 -9.89 9.52 -15.82
N ARG A 239 -10.00 9.34 -17.13
CA ARG A 239 -10.57 8.16 -17.77
C ARG A 239 -9.55 7.52 -18.71
N PHE A 240 -9.52 6.20 -18.74
CA PHE A 240 -8.68 5.45 -19.67
C PHE A 240 -9.26 5.56 -21.10
N ASP A 241 -8.46 6.09 -22.04
CA ASP A 241 -8.84 6.32 -23.43
C ASP A 241 -8.47 5.14 -24.35
N GLY A 242 -7.95 4.05 -23.80
CA GLY A 242 -7.39 2.91 -24.52
C GLY A 242 -5.86 2.92 -24.56
N LYS A 243 -5.20 4.00 -24.11
CA LYS A 243 -3.74 4.09 -24.05
C LYS A 243 -3.26 4.66 -22.72
N LEU A 244 -3.86 5.76 -22.27
CA LEU A 244 -3.52 6.47 -21.04
C LEU A 244 -4.80 6.86 -20.28
N PHE A 245 -4.66 7.15 -19.00
CA PHE A 245 -5.67 7.88 -18.25
C PHE A 245 -5.53 9.36 -18.60
N VAL A 246 -6.55 9.91 -19.24
CA VAL A 246 -6.60 11.31 -19.68
C VAL A 246 -7.56 12.11 -18.81
N LYS A 247 -7.20 13.36 -18.49
CA LYS A 247 -8.05 14.25 -17.72
C LYS A 247 -9.35 14.55 -18.46
N GLU A 248 -10.49 14.30 -17.83
CA GLU A 248 -11.80 14.63 -18.39
C GLU A 248 -12.00 16.17 -18.36
N LYS A 249 -12.52 16.71 -19.44
CA LYS A 249 -12.94 18.11 -19.48
C LYS A 249 -14.22 18.25 -18.67
N LYS A 250 -14.31 19.26 -17.81
CA LYS A 250 -15.60 19.61 -17.18
C LYS A 250 -16.60 19.85 -18.31
N ALA A 251 -17.75 19.17 -18.27
CA ALA A 251 -18.85 19.51 -19.17
C ALA A 251 -19.18 21.01 -18.95
N LYS A 252 -19.15 21.79 -20.03
CA LYS A 252 -19.68 23.16 -19.97
C LYS A 252 -21.17 23.03 -19.63
N LYS A 253 -21.55 23.51 -18.47
CA LYS A 253 -22.97 23.71 -18.10
C LYS A 253 -23.57 24.79 -18.96
#